data_094d83c2e7b63e270774f5291083e47a
#
_entry.id   094d83c2e7b63e270774f5291083e47a
#
_cell.length_a   1.000
_cell.length_b   1.000
_cell.length_c   1.000
_cell.angle_alpha   90.00
_cell.angle_beta   90.00
_cell.angle_gamma   90.00
#
_symmetry.space_group_name_H-M   'P 1'
#
loop_
_entity.id
_entity.type
_entity.pdbx_description
1 polymer ?
#
loop_
_entity_poly.entity_id
_entity_poly.type
_entity_poly.pdbx_seq_one_letter_code
_entity_poly.pdbx_strand_id
1 'polypeptide(L)'
;GLYGTSLSPIMTQMMHIGKFPMPVCLMLSLLLGLGIGFVLPPLCTHVHYAHQGYSLYNVGFGAGIIATVVVSLAKSFGIHIESRLIWSVGNNTLFTIFLMVLFGFMIASAVAVRGKTILKSYGRILKTTGISGTDYLKDEGGATTVFNMGVNGLFATLFVLVVNGDLNGPTICGIFTIVGFSSTGKHL
;
A
#
# COMPACT_ATOMS: atom_id res chain seq x y z
N GLY A 1 -8.59 -0.46 9.94
CA GLY A 1 -9.42 0.70 9.64
C GLY A 1 -8.93 1.51 8.45
N LEU A 2 -7.66 1.96 8.46
CA LEU A 2 -7.14 2.92 7.48
C LEU A 2 -7.24 2.42 6.02
N TYR A 3 -6.91 1.17 5.77
CA TYR A 3 -6.99 0.58 4.41
C TYR A 3 -8.42 0.34 3.90
N GLY A 4 -9.42 0.32 4.80
CA GLY A 4 -10.83 0.21 4.40
C GLY A 4 -11.31 1.43 3.62
N THR A 5 -10.65 2.59 3.80
CA THR A 5 -10.97 3.82 3.06
C THR A 5 -10.71 3.71 1.54
N SER A 6 -9.86 2.75 1.11
CA SER A 6 -9.66 2.47 -0.31
C SER A 6 -10.93 2.01 -1.04
N LEU A 7 -11.93 1.54 -0.30
CA LEU A 7 -13.25 1.14 -0.83
C LEU A 7 -14.28 2.27 -0.83
N SER A 8 -13.94 3.47 -0.30
CA SER A 8 -14.85 4.61 -0.27
C SER A 8 -15.35 5.07 -1.66
N PRO A 9 -14.58 4.96 -2.77
CA PRO A 9 -15.10 5.29 -4.08
C PRO A 9 -16.35 4.49 -4.48
N ILE A 10 -16.50 3.26 -3.98
CA ILE A 10 -17.69 2.42 -4.23
C ILE A 10 -18.93 3.08 -3.63
N MET A 11 -18.82 3.61 -2.42
CA MET A 11 -19.94 4.32 -1.76
C MET A 11 -20.28 5.61 -2.48
N THR A 12 -19.28 6.38 -2.90
CA THR A 12 -19.47 7.59 -3.69
C THR A 12 -20.18 7.29 -5.02
N GLN A 13 -19.80 6.21 -5.69
CA GLN A 13 -20.43 5.77 -6.93
C GLN A 13 -21.90 5.42 -6.71
N MET A 14 -22.22 4.74 -5.60
CA MET A 14 -23.61 4.42 -5.22
C MET A 14 -24.45 5.66 -4.97
N MET A 15 -23.88 6.71 -4.38
CA MET A 15 -24.56 8.01 -4.16
C MET A 15 -24.94 8.71 -5.48
N HIS A 16 -24.14 8.53 -6.53
CA HIS A 16 -24.30 9.20 -7.82
C HIS A 16 -24.90 8.32 -8.92
N ILE A 17 -25.53 7.22 -8.56
CA ILE A 17 -26.07 6.24 -9.50
C ILE A 17 -27.18 6.79 -10.41
N GLY A 18 -27.86 7.87 -9.98
CA GLY A 18 -28.90 8.55 -10.74
C GLY A 18 -30.22 7.77 -10.96
N LYS A 19 -30.29 6.51 -10.50
CA LYS A 19 -31.50 5.66 -10.67
C LYS A 19 -32.55 5.84 -9.57
N PHE A 20 -32.14 6.38 -8.41
CA PHE A 20 -32.99 6.53 -7.23
C PHE A 20 -32.90 7.94 -6.65
N PRO A 21 -33.90 8.37 -5.87
CA PRO A 21 -33.85 9.62 -5.11
C PRO A 21 -32.64 9.66 -4.17
N MET A 22 -32.05 10.84 -3.96
CA MET A 22 -30.85 11.03 -3.16
C MET A 22 -30.90 10.39 -1.75
N PRO A 23 -32.00 10.46 -0.98
CA PRO A 23 -32.07 9.79 0.32
C PRO A 23 -31.92 8.25 0.24
N VAL A 24 -32.46 7.64 -0.82
CA VAL A 24 -32.33 6.20 -1.06
C VAL A 24 -30.89 5.84 -1.42
N CYS A 25 -30.24 6.62 -2.28
CA CYS A 25 -28.84 6.45 -2.63
C CYS A 25 -27.93 6.56 -1.41
N LEU A 26 -28.17 7.52 -0.53
CA LEU A 26 -27.46 7.69 0.74
C LEU A 26 -27.64 6.45 1.65
N MET A 27 -28.87 6.00 1.81
CA MET A 27 -29.15 4.82 2.65
C MET A 27 -28.47 3.56 2.11
N LEU A 28 -28.53 3.33 0.79
CA LEU A 28 -27.87 2.19 0.13
C LEU A 28 -26.35 2.29 0.26
N SER A 29 -25.77 3.48 0.11
CA SER A 29 -24.34 3.73 0.28
C SER A 29 -23.89 3.42 1.71
N LEU A 30 -24.66 3.85 2.73
CA LEU A 30 -24.37 3.56 4.13
C LEU A 30 -24.48 2.07 4.44
N LEU A 31 -25.54 1.41 3.99
CA LEU A 31 -25.71 -0.05 4.17
C LEU A 31 -24.60 -0.84 3.51
N LEU A 32 -24.20 -0.46 2.30
CA LEU A 32 -23.07 -1.06 1.60
C LEU A 32 -21.76 -0.85 2.38
N GLY A 33 -21.50 0.37 2.85
CA GLY A 33 -20.32 0.69 3.66
C GLY A 33 -20.26 -0.11 4.96
N LEU A 34 -21.39 -0.24 5.66
CA LEU A 34 -21.50 -1.07 6.88
C LEU A 34 -21.26 -2.55 6.55
N GLY A 35 -21.85 -3.07 5.48
CA GLY A 35 -21.63 -4.45 5.03
C GLY A 35 -20.17 -4.74 4.70
N ILE A 36 -19.51 -3.85 3.94
CA ILE A 36 -18.08 -3.93 3.64
C ILE A 36 -17.26 -3.89 4.93
N GLY A 37 -17.55 -2.95 5.83
CA GLY A 37 -16.85 -2.81 7.10
C GLY A 37 -16.98 -4.03 8.01
N PHE A 38 -18.10 -4.74 7.93
CA PHE A 38 -18.34 -5.97 8.68
C PHE A 38 -17.62 -7.18 8.07
N VAL A 39 -17.58 -7.28 6.73
CA VAL A 39 -16.99 -8.44 6.01
C VAL A 39 -15.47 -8.33 5.90
N LEU A 40 -14.92 -7.12 5.76
CA LEU A 40 -13.49 -6.92 5.50
C LEU A 40 -12.57 -7.50 6.58
N PRO A 41 -12.80 -7.31 7.90
CA PRO A 41 -11.91 -7.85 8.92
C PRO A 41 -11.81 -9.38 8.92
N PRO A 42 -12.91 -10.16 8.95
CA PRO A 42 -12.81 -11.61 8.91
C PRO A 42 -12.20 -12.12 7.60
N LEU A 43 -12.50 -11.48 6.45
CA LEU A 43 -11.89 -11.84 5.18
C LEU A 43 -10.37 -11.64 5.22
N CYS A 44 -9.89 -10.51 5.74
CA CYS A 44 -8.46 -10.27 5.90
C CYS A 44 -7.77 -11.29 6.81
N THR A 45 -8.46 -11.77 7.83
CA THR A 45 -7.94 -12.83 8.71
C THR A 45 -7.77 -14.14 7.93
N HIS A 46 -8.76 -14.54 7.16
CA HIS A 46 -8.68 -15.74 6.32
C HIS A 46 -7.60 -15.62 5.24
N VAL A 47 -7.51 -14.46 4.58
CA VAL A 47 -6.44 -14.19 3.60
C VAL A 47 -5.06 -14.29 4.27
N HIS A 48 -4.91 -13.77 5.49
CA HIS A 48 -3.65 -13.88 6.24
C HIS A 48 -3.25 -15.33 6.49
N TYR A 49 -4.19 -16.19 6.89
CA TYR A 49 -3.93 -17.62 7.04
C TYR A 49 -3.51 -18.28 5.72
N ALA A 50 -4.12 -17.89 4.60
CA ALA A 50 -3.80 -18.45 3.30
C ALA A 50 -2.36 -18.14 2.84
N HIS A 51 -1.88 -16.91 3.07
CA HIS A 51 -0.52 -16.51 2.66
C HIS A 51 0.52 -16.54 3.79
N GLN A 52 0.13 -16.84 5.03
CA GLN A 52 1.03 -17.04 6.18
C GLN A 52 2.07 -15.92 6.41
N GLY A 53 1.73 -14.68 6.08
CA GLY A 53 2.62 -13.52 6.22
C GLY A 53 3.57 -13.27 5.04
N TYR A 54 3.57 -14.12 4.01
CA TYR A 54 4.40 -13.92 2.82
C TYR A 54 3.91 -12.80 1.90
N SER A 55 2.62 -12.44 1.95
CA SER A 55 2.09 -11.31 1.17
C SER A 55 2.12 -10.01 1.97
N LEU A 56 2.59 -8.93 1.33
CA LEU A 56 2.56 -7.58 1.88
C LEU A 56 1.14 -7.00 1.94
N TYR A 57 0.28 -7.40 1.02
CA TYR A 57 -1.01 -6.74 0.74
C TYR A 57 -2.21 -7.52 1.25
N ASN A 58 -2.16 -8.00 2.48
CA ASN A 58 -3.26 -8.77 3.10
C ASN A 58 -4.61 -8.06 2.99
N VAL A 59 -4.69 -6.82 3.49
CA VAL A 59 -5.94 -6.02 3.47
C VAL A 59 -6.26 -5.54 2.07
N GLY A 60 -5.24 -5.17 1.27
CA GLY A 60 -5.42 -4.77 -0.13
C GLY A 60 -6.00 -5.89 -0.98
N PHE A 61 -5.53 -7.12 -0.80
CA PHE A 61 -6.06 -8.29 -1.49
C PHE A 61 -7.52 -8.56 -1.09
N GLY A 62 -7.83 -8.55 0.22
CA GLY A 62 -9.20 -8.69 0.72
C GLY A 62 -10.14 -7.58 0.20
N ALA A 63 -9.67 -6.33 0.20
CA ALA A 63 -10.41 -5.21 -0.36
C ALA A 63 -10.65 -5.38 -1.88
N GLY A 64 -9.67 -5.88 -2.62
CA GLY A 64 -9.79 -6.20 -4.05
C GLY A 64 -10.86 -7.25 -4.32
N ILE A 65 -10.93 -8.32 -3.52
CA ILE A 65 -11.99 -9.33 -3.62
C ILE A 65 -13.36 -8.68 -3.41
N ILE A 66 -13.53 -7.91 -2.33
CA ILE A 66 -14.80 -7.23 -2.05
C ILE A 66 -15.18 -6.30 -3.19
N ALA A 67 -14.23 -5.47 -3.67
CA ALA A 67 -14.48 -4.56 -4.78
C ALA A 67 -14.96 -5.31 -6.04
N THR A 68 -14.31 -6.41 -6.38
CA THR A 68 -14.68 -7.24 -7.55
C THR A 68 -16.09 -7.80 -7.40
N VAL A 69 -16.44 -8.32 -6.23
CA VAL A 69 -17.78 -8.85 -5.97
C VAL A 69 -18.83 -7.74 -6.06
N VAL A 70 -18.61 -6.61 -5.39
CA VAL A 70 -19.55 -5.47 -5.39
C VAL A 70 -19.75 -4.91 -6.79
N VAL A 71 -18.66 -4.70 -7.55
CA VAL A 71 -18.74 -4.21 -8.93
C VAL A 71 -19.46 -5.21 -9.84
N SER A 72 -19.22 -6.52 -9.68
CA SER A 72 -19.88 -7.56 -10.45
C SER A 72 -21.39 -7.62 -10.16
N LEU A 73 -21.76 -7.52 -8.89
CA LEU A 73 -23.17 -7.42 -8.49
C LEU A 73 -23.81 -6.14 -9.05
N ALA A 74 -23.17 -4.99 -8.93
CA ALA A 74 -23.67 -3.75 -9.50
C ALA A 74 -23.93 -3.86 -11.01
N LYS A 75 -23.00 -4.46 -11.75
CA LYS A 75 -23.16 -4.71 -13.19
C LYS A 75 -24.35 -5.62 -13.50
N SER A 76 -24.61 -6.65 -12.70
CA SER A 76 -25.76 -7.54 -12.90
C SER A 76 -27.11 -6.84 -12.70
N PHE A 77 -27.13 -5.75 -11.92
CA PHE A 77 -28.29 -4.85 -11.78
C PHE A 77 -28.31 -3.70 -12.80
N GLY A 78 -27.50 -3.79 -13.85
CA GLY A 78 -27.44 -2.77 -14.91
C GLY A 78 -26.82 -1.45 -14.46
N ILE A 79 -25.98 -1.46 -13.43
CA ILE A 79 -25.19 -0.30 -12.98
C ILE A 79 -23.85 -0.38 -13.69
N HIS A 80 -23.62 0.49 -14.66
CA HIS A 80 -22.35 0.57 -15.36
C HIS A 80 -21.38 1.45 -14.57
N ILE A 81 -20.31 0.83 -14.10
CA ILE A 81 -19.17 1.53 -13.47
C ILE A 81 -18.08 1.60 -14.54
N GLU A 82 -17.84 2.81 -15.06
CA GLU A 82 -16.75 3.04 -16.00
C GLU A 82 -15.41 2.95 -15.27
N SER A 83 -14.55 2.06 -15.74
CA SER A 83 -13.17 2.01 -15.30
C SER A 83 -12.36 3.07 -16.04
N ARG A 84 -11.87 4.08 -15.33
CA ARG A 84 -10.96 5.09 -15.87
C ARG A 84 -9.55 4.81 -15.37
N LEU A 85 -8.71 4.29 -16.23
CA LEU A 85 -7.28 4.19 -15.96
C LEU A 85 -6.62 5.54 -16.30
N ILE A 86 -6.22 6.28 -15.26
CA ILE A 86 -5.42 7.51 -15.42
C ILE A 86 -3.96 7.11 -15.22
N TRP A 87 -3.23 6.99 -16.33
CA TRP A 87 -1.82 6.67 -16.32
C TRP A 87 -1.03 7.84 -16.89
N SER A 88 -0.32 8.59 -16.04
CA SER A 88 0.52 9.68 -16.51
C SER A 88 1.92 9.17 -16.86
N VAL A 89 2.46 9.70 -17.95
CA VAL A 89 3.78 9.36 -18.48
C VAL A 89 4.65 10.61 -18.58
N GLY A 90 5.98 10.45 -18.72
CA GLY A 90 6.89 11.55 -18.96
C GLY A 90 7.38 12.29 -17.72
N ASN A 91 7.00 11.87 -16.52
CA ASN A 91 7.40 12.51 -15.26
C ASN A 91 8.57 11.82 -14.55
N ASN A 92 9.19 10.82 -15.19
CA ASN A 92 10.22 9.99 -14.57
C ASN A 92 11.40 10.80 -14.02
N THR A 93 11.89 11.79 -14.75
CA THR A 93 13.02 12.61 -14.30
C THR A 93 12.71 13.35 -13.00
N LEU A 94 11.54 14.01 -12.93
CA LEU A 94 11.12 14.78 -11.76
C LEU A 94 10.97 13.87 -10.53
N PHE A 95 10.23 12.79 -10.68
CA PHE A 95 9.97 11.88 -9.57
C PHE A 95 11.20 11.06 -9.18
N THR A 96 12.08 10.72 -10.12
CA THR A 96 13.37 10.10 -9.78
C THR A 96 14.20 11.01 -8.89
N ILE A 97 14.37 12.28 -9.26
CA ILE A 97 15.13 13.24 -8.43
C ILE A 97 14.50 13.34 -7.04
N PHE A 98 13.18 13.51 -6.97
CA PHE A 98 12.46 13.62 -5.70
C PHE A 98 12.66 12.38 -4.81
N LEU A 99 12.44 11.19 -5.35
CA LEU A 99 12.55 9.94 -4.58
C LEU A 99 14.00 9.63 -4.18
N MET A 100 14.98 9.88 -5.07
CA MET A 100 16.38 9.71 -4.77
C MET A 100 16.86 10.65 -3.65
N VAL A 101 16.45 11.92 -3.68
CA VAL A 101 16.73 12.88 -2.61
C VAL A 101 16.07 12.46 -1.31
N LEU A 102 14.79 12.08 -1.34
CA LEU A 102 14.05 11.66 -0.15
C LEU A 102 14.69 10.44 0.52
N PHE A 103 14.89 9.37 -0.24
CA PHE A 103 15.44 8.14 0.31
C PHE A 103 16.93 8.25 0.63
N GLY A 104 17.68 9.02 -0.16
CA GLY A 104 19.06 9.38 0.15
C GLY A 104 19.18 10.17 1.46
N PHE A 105 18.27 11.12 1.70
CA PHE A 105 18.19 11.84 2.97
C PHE A 105 17.85 10.92 4.16
N MET A 106 16.93 9.96 3.98
CA MET A 106 16.63 8.97 5.02
C MET A 106 17.86 8.14 5.39
N ILE A 107 18.62 7.67 4.39
CA ILE A 107 19.87 6.93 4.62
C ILE A 107 20.91 7.81 5.31
N ALA A 108 21.12 9.03 4.81
CA ALA A 108 22.10 9.95 5.35
C ALA A 108 21.80 10.33 6.81
N SER A 109 20.51 10.61 7.12
CA SER A 109 20.07 10.91 8.50
C SER A 109 20.29 9.74 9.45
N ALA A 110 19.97 8.52 9.01
CA ALA A 110 20.21 7.31 9.79
C ALA A 110 21.70 7.08 10.07
N VAL A 111 22.55 7.29 9.07
CA VAL A 111 24.01 7.21 9.20
C VAL A 111 24.55 8.32 10.13
N ALA A 112 24.02 9.53 10.02
CA ALA A 112 24.42 10.63 10.90
C ALA A 112 24.11 10.35 12.38
N VAL A 113 22.97 9.70 12.67
CA VAL A 113 22.56 9.37 14.04
C VAL A 113 23.36 8.19 14.61
N ARG A 114 23.59 7.14 13.83
CA ARG A 114 24.17 5.88 14.36
C ARG A 114 25.62 5.61 13.93
N GLY A 115 26.14 6.37 13.01
CA GLY A 115 27.53 6.27 12.52
C GLY A 115 27.81 4.89 11.87
N LYS A 116 29.07 4.44 12.00
CA LYS A 116 29.53 3.19 11.37
C LYS A 116 28.82 1.93 11.86
N THR A 117 28.16 1.98 13.01
CA THR A 117 27.43 0.83 13.57
C THR A 117 26.15 0.50 12.82
N ILE A 118 25.65 1.42 11.98
CA ILE A 118 24.43 1.25 11.18
C ILE A 118 24.51 0.02 10.28
N LEU A 119 25.64 -0.21 9.61
CA LEU A 119 25.82 -1.34 8.71
C LEU A 119 25.79 -2.68 9.44
N LYS A 120 26.34 -2.73 10.67
CA LYS A 120 26.27 -3.95 11.49
C LYS A 120 24.83 -4.24 11.92
N SER A 121 24.08 -3.21 12.32
CA SER A 121 22.67 -3.33 12.69
C SER A 121 21.80 -3.72 11.48
N TYR A 122 22.03 -3.09 10.33
CA TYR A 122 21.35 -3.45 9.09
C TYR A 122 21.65 -4.89 8.65
N GLY A 123 22.90 -5.34 8.79
CA GLY A 123 23.28 -6.74 8.56
C GLY A 123 22.56 -7.75 9.48
N ARG A 124 22.09 -7.33 10.67
CA ARG A 124 21.21 -8.17 11.49
C ARG A 124 19.79 -8.22 10.95
N ILE A 125 19.24 -7.09 10.48
CA ILE A 125 17.96 -7.06 9.79
C ILE A 125 17.95 -8.05 8.62
N LEU A 126 18.96 -8.00 7.75
CA LEU A 126 19.06 -8.89 6.57
C LEU A 126 19.17 -10.39 6.92
N LYS A 127 19.45 -10.74 8.16
CA LYS A 127 19.47 -12.13 8.63
C LYS A 127 18.11 -12.60 9.16
N THR A 128 17.14 -11.72 9.29
CA THR A 128 15.78 -12.09 9.68
C THR A 128 15.07 -12.77 8.50
N THR A 129 13.94 -13.40 8.76
CA THR A 129 13.18 -14.10 7.71
C THR A 129 12.44 -13.15 6.75
N GLY A 130 12.35 -11.85 7.07
CA GLY A 130 11.52 -10.91 6.30
C GLY A 130 10.02 -11.19 6.35
N ILE A 131 9.56 -12.15 7.15
CA ILE A 131 8.15 -12.45 7.38
C ILE A 131 7.60 -11.51 8.46
N SER A 132 6.33 -11.16 8.38
CA SER A 132 5.66 -10.28 9.36
C SER A 132 5.75 -10.85 10.79
N GLY A 133 6.03 -9.97 11.76
CA GLY A 133 6.14 -10.33 13.18
C GLY A 133 7.40 -9.79 13.85
N THR A 134 8.41 -9.38 13.08
CA THR A 134 9.63 -8.75 13.60
C THR A 134 9.41 -7.23 13.69
N ASP A 135 9.70 -6.63 14.83
CA ASP A 135 9.59 -5.19 15.06
C ASP A 135 11.00 -4.56 15.03
N TYR A 136 11.44 -4.15 13.87
CA TYR A 136 12.78 -3.55 13.70
C TYR A 136 13.00 -2.29 14.54
N LEU A 137 11.91 -1.58 14.87
CA LEU A 137 12.01 -0.39 15.70
C LEU A 137 12.43 -0.73 17.12
N LYS A 138 11.88 -1.81 17.69
CA LYS A 138 12.24 -2.31 19.02
C LYS A 138 13.58 -3.04 19.03
N ASP A 139 13.83 -3.88 18.01
CA ASP A 139 14.98 -4.79 18.01
C ASP A 139 16.27 -4.07 17.61
N GLU A 140 16.23 -3.18 16.63
CA GLU A 140 17.40 -2.52 16.06
C GLU A 140 17.39 -0.99 16.17
N GLY A 141 16.29 -0.42 16.63
CA GLY A 141 16.10 1.01 16.88
C GLY A 141 15.78 1.82 15.62
N GLY A 142 15.24 3.04 15.85
CA GLY A 142 14.66 3.88 14.81
C GLY A 142 15.60 4.24 13.67
N ALA A 143 16.86 4.52 13.95
CA ALA A 143 17.83 4.88 12.92
C ALA A 143 18.06 3.72 11.93
N THR A 144 18.17 2.47 12.41
CA THR A 144 18.36 1.31 11.55
C THR A 144 17.09 1.02 10.73
N THR A 145 15.92 1.23 11.34
CA THR A 145 14.63 1.10 10.65
C THR A 145 14.52 2.11 9.52
N VAL A 146 14.84 3.39 9.76
CA VAL A 146 14.84 4.45 8.72
C VAL A 146 15.86 4.14 7.62
N PHE A 147 17.02 3.59 7.97
CA PHE A 147 18.01 3.13 6.99
C PHE A 147 17.44 2.05 6.08
N ASN A 148 16.80 1.01 6.65
CA ASN A 148 16.15 -0.06 5.90
C ASN A 148 15.05 0.48 4.97
N MET A 149 14.20 1.38 5.47
CA MET A 149 13.18 2.07 4.67
C MET A 149 13.77 2.82 3.48
N GLY A 150 14.85 3.58 3.70
CA GLY A 150 15.54 4.32 2.65
C GLY A 150 16.15 3.41 1.58
N VAL A 151 16.81 2.33 1.99
CA VAL A 151 17.40 1.34 1.06
C VAL A 151 16.32 0.68 0.21
N ASN A 152 15.22 0.21 0.82
CA ASN A 152 14.11 -0.39 0.09
C ASN A 152 13.43 0.61 -0.85
N GLY A 153 13.31 1.87 -0.46
CA GLY A 153 12.76 2.94 -1.30
C GLY A 153 13.61 3.21 -2.53
N LEU A 154 14.96 3.30 -2.36
CA LEU A 154 15.88 3.43 -3.48
C LEU A 154 15.79 2.22 -4.42
N PHE A 155 15.83 1.01 -3.86
CA PHE A 155 15.76 -0.21 -4.66
C PHE A 155 14.44 -0.29 -5.45
N ALA A 156 13.29 -0.02 -4.82
CA ALA A 156 12.00 -0.03 -5.50
C ALA A 156 11.91 1.03 -6.60
N THR A 157 12.47 2.24 -6.36
CA THR A 157 12.52 3.30 -7.38
C THR A 157 13.37 2.86 -8.57
N LEU A 158 14.59 2.35 -8.30
CA LEU A 158 15.49 1.85 -9.35
C LEU A 158 14.87 0.70 -10.13
N PHE A 159 14.17 -0.22 -9.45
CA PHE A 159 13.49 -1.33 -10.10
C PHE A 159 12.47 -0.83 -11.13
N VAL A 160 11.61 0.14 -10.76
CA VAL A 160 10.63 0.72 -11.71
C VAL A 160 11.32 1.29 -12.94
N LEU A 161 12.45 2.00 -12.76
CA LEU A 161 13.21 2.59 -13.87
C LEU A 161 13.87 1.53 -14.76
N VAL A 162 14.47 0.50 -14.17
CA VAL A 162 15.15 -0.58 -14.90
C VAL A 162 14.19 -1.37 -15.79
N VAL A 163 12.95 -1.58 -15.32
CA VAL A 163 11.92 -2.24 -16.13
C VAL A 163 11.22 -1.28 -17.12
N ASN A 164 11.74 -0.07 -17.31
CA ASN A 164 11.16 1.00 -18.13
C ASN A 164 9.73 1.36 -17.73
N GLY A 165 9.43 1.31 -16.42
CA GLY A 165 8.15 1.72 -15.86
C GLY A 165 8.03 3.23 -15.72
N ASP A 166 6.80 3.71 -15.64
CA ASP A 166 6.52 5.12 -15.36
C ASP A 166 6.41 5.40 -13.88
N LEU A 167 7.10 6.43 -13.41
CA LEU A 167 6.90 6.98 -12.08
C LEU A 167 5.69 7.93 -12.11
N ASN A 168 4.59 7.46 -11.54
CA ASN A 168 3.32 8.17 -11.46
C ASN A 168 2.62 7.87 -10.13
N GLY A 169 1.40 8.37 -9.93
CA GLY A 169 0.66 8.17 -8.69
C GLY A 169 0.62 6.71 -8.22
N PRO A 170 0.13 5.76 -9.01
CA PRO A 170 0.08 4.33 -8.66
C PRO A 170 1.45 3.72 -8.32
N THR A 171 2.47 3.93 -9.14
CA THR A 171 3.81 3.34 -8.92
C THR A 171 4.50 3.94 -7.70
N ILE A 172 4.41 5.26 -7.51
CA ILE A 172 4.93 5.95 -6.33
C ILE A 172 4.22 5.47 -5.06
N CYS A 173 2.90 5.28 -5.11
CA CYS A 173 2.14 4.71 -4.00
C CYS A 173 2.63 3.29 -3.66
N GLY A 174 2.93 2.47 -4.66
CA GLY A 174 3.55 1.14 -4.47
C GLY A 174 4.92 1.24 -3.80
N ILE A 175 5.78 2.14 -4.25
CA ILE A 175 7.10 2.39 -3.64
C ILE A 175 6.95 2.78 -2.16
N PHE A 176 6.09 3.76 -1.84
CA PHE A 176 5.86 4.16 -0.45
C PHE A 176 5.23 3.06 0.40
N THR A 177 4.45 2.17 -0.19
CA THR A 177 3.91 1.00 0.52
C THR A 177 5.04 0.04 0.91
N ILE A 178 5.98 -0.26 0.00
CA ILE A 178 7.17 -1.07 0.30
C ILE A 178 7.99 -0.42 1.41
N VAL A 179 8.23 0.90 1.32
CA VAL A 179 8.95 1.67 2.34
C VAL A 179 8.25 1.60 3.70
N GLY A 180 6.94 1.75 3.73
CA GLY A 180 6.14 1.63 4.95
C GLY A 180 6.27 0.25 5.60
N PHE A 181 6.14 -0.82 4.83
CA PHE A 181 6.32 -2.18 5.33
C PHE A 181 7.76 -2.49 5.76
N SER A 182 8.75 -1.77 5.24
CA SER A 182 10.14 -1.91 5.64
C SER A 182 10.41 -1.42 7.07
N SER A 183 9.44 -0.75 7.71
CA SER A 183 9.50 -0.44 9.14
C SER A 183 9.10 -1.63 10.04
N THR A 184 8.40 -2.62 9.49
CA THR A 184 7.76 -3.71 10.24
C THR A 184 8.10 -5.09 9.67
N GLY A 185 9.35 -5.50 9.79
CA GLY A 185 9.77 -6.87 9.49
C GLY A 185 10.05 -7.21 8.03
N LYS A 186 10.03 -6.24 7.11
CA LYS A 186 10.39 -6.42 5.70
C LYS A 186 11.73 -5.79 5.36
N HIS A 187 12.53 -6.48 4.53
CA HIS A 187 13.83 -6.01 4.03
C HIS A 187 14.05 -6.51 2.60
N LEU A 188 15.18 -6.13 1.98
CA LEU A 188 15.62 -6.64 0.67
C LEU A 188 15.86 -8.14 0.70
#